data_e574a9a8e3b6f54040b12d5963423dc7
#
_entry.id   e574a9a8e3b6f54040b12d5963423dc7
#
_cell.length_a   1.000
_cell.length_b   1.000
_cell.length_c   1.000
_cell.angle_alpha   90.00
_cell.angle_beta   90.00
_cell.angle_gamma   90.00
#
_symmetry.space_group_name_H-M   'P 1'
#
loop_
_entity.id
_entity.type
_entity.pdbx_description
1 polymer ?
#
loop_
_entity_poly.entity_id
_entity_poly.type
_entity_poly.pdbx_seq_one_letter_code
_entity_poly.pdbx_strand_id
1 'polypeptide(L)'
;MLFRSHNDGRGHMRQIDAGPISPGDHRIVVDFAAPGGNIWNVEVRVDGDVDAGGDAVRGSAEGWTCLFPMAPFQGIDVGIDRRSPVLWSIYEEHGPYPYTGRIDRVTYTPGTPAPDAPQNMIELLRSMGAKFE
;
A
#
# COMPACT_ATOMS: atom_id res chain seq x y z
N MET A 1 -6.07 15.29 5.72
CA MET A 1 -4.93 14.47 6.15
C MET A 1 -4.78 13.34 5.15
N LEU A 2 -3.60 13.14 4.60
CA LEU A 2 -3.31 12.00 3.74
C LEU A 2 -2.66 10.90 4.55
N PHE A 3 -3.19 9.69 4.39
CA PHE A 3 -2.87 8.59 5.26
C PHE A 3 -2.62 7.32 4.46
N ARG A 4 -1.52 6.65 4.72
CA ARG A 4 -1.25 5.33 4.18
C ARG A 4 -1.16 4.33 5.31
N SER A 5 -2.05 3.35 5.29
CA SER A 5 -2.04 2.26 6.26
C SER A 5 -1.70 0.93 5.59
N HIS A 6 -1.01 0.08 6.31
CA HIS A 6 -0.66 -1.26 5.89
C HIS A 6 -0.80 -2.23 7.06
N ASN A 7 -1.52 -3.30 6.83
CA ASN A 7 -1.61 -4.42 7.75
C ASN A 7 -0.79 -5.58 7.20
N ASP A 8 0.20 -6.03 7.94
CA ASP A 8 1.11 -7.10 7.52
C ASP A 8 0.51 -8.50 7.63
N GLY A 9 -0.74 -8.61 8.05
CA GLY A 9 -1.42 -9.89 8.29
C GLY A 9 -0.95 -10.64 9.54
N ARG A 10 -0.03 -10.06 10.32
CA ARG A 10 0.48 -10.62 11.59
C ARG A 10 0.06 -9.80 12.80
N GLY A 11 -0.88 -8.88 12.62
CA GLY A 11 -1.37 -7.99 13.66
C GLY A 11 -0.56 -6.71 13.82
N HIS A 12 0.41 -6.44 12.96
CA HIS A 12 1.12 -5.18 12.98
C HIS A 12 0.47 -4.21 11.99
N MET A 13 0.04 -3.09 12.51
CA MET A 13 -0.43 -1.96 11.71
C MET A 13 0.71 -0.96 11.55
N ARG A 14 1.02 -0.62 10.31
CA ARG A 14 2.00 0.40 9.97
C ARG A 14 1.34 1.53 9.23
N GLN A 15 1.74 2.75 9.54
CA GLN A 15 1.11 3.95 9.01
C GLN A 15 2.15 4.97 8.58
N ILE A 16 1.84 5.67 7.51
CA ILE A 16 2.56 6.85 7.07
C ILE A 16 1.55 8.01 7.09
N ASP A 17 1.82 9.01 7.90
CA ASP A 17 1.07 10.25 7.88
C ASP A 17 1.77 11.23 6.92
N ALA A 18 1.13 11.48 5.81
CA ALA A 18 1.62 12.42 4.79
C ALA A 18 1.07 13.84 4.98
N GLY A 19 0.44 14.10 6.11
CA GLY A 19 -0.06 15.41 6.49
C GLY A 19 -1.36 15.83 5.79
N PRO A 20 -1.73 17.09 5.95
CA PRO A 20 -2.94 17.62 5.33
C PRO A 20 -2.78 17.82 3.83
N ILE A 21 -3.87 17.60 3.09
CA ILE A 21 -4.00 17.98 1.69
C ILE A 21 -4.96 19.16 1.60
N SER A 22 -4.61 20.17 0.83
CA SER A 22 -5.49 21.30 0.52
C SER A 22 -6.69 20.83 -0.32
N PRO A 23 -7.79 21.59 -0.35
CA PRO A 23 -8.82 21.35 -1.34
C PRO A 23 -8.28 21.60 -2.77
N GLY A 24 -8.69 20.78 -3.71
CA GLY A 24 -8.30 20.90 -5.12
C GLY A 24 -8.03 19.57 -5.77
N ASP A 25 -7.50 19.63 -6.99
CA ASP A 25 -7.06 18.44 -7.72
C ASP A 25 -5.65 18.06 -7.29
N HIS A 26 -5.44 16.79 -6.99
CA HIS A 26 -4.17 16.27 -6.49
C HIS A 26 -3.77 15.00 -7.23
N ARG A 27 -2.47 14.86 -7.43
CA ARG A 27 -1.84 13.61 -7.82
C ARG A 27 -1.14 13.02 -6.60
N ILE A 28 -1.59 11.85 -6.20
CA ILE A 28 -0.98 11.10 -5.10
C ILE A 28 -0.23 9.91 -5.71
N VAL A 29 1.04 9.78 -5.38
CA VAL A 29 1.89 8.68 -5.81
C VAL A 29 2.33 7.90 -4.59
N VAL A 30 2.19 6.58 -4.65
CA VAL A 30 2.72 5.68 -3.64
C VAL A 30 3.72 4.75 -4.33
N ASP A 31 4.99 4.96 -4.04
CA ASP A 31 6.07 4.14 -4.57
C ASP A 31 6.43 3.03 -3.59
N PHE A 32 6.61 1.84 -4.13
CA PHE A 32 7.06 0.67 -3.40
C PHE A 32 8.37 0.17 -3.99
N ALA A 33 9.42 0.15 -3.19
CA ALA A 33 10.68 -0.50 -3.52
C ALA A 33 10.83 -1.78 -2.71
N ALA A 34 11.19 -2.87 -3.38
CA ALA A 34 11.37 -4.19 -2.77
C ALA A 34 12.85 -4.58 -2.80
N PRO A 35 13.64 -4.27 -1.75
CA PRO A 35 15.07 -4.58 -1.71
C PRO A 35 15.38 -6.08 -1.56
N GLY A 36 14.38 -6.88 -1.21
CA GLY A 36 14.50 -8.30 -0.91
C GLY A 36 14.08 -8.63 0.52
N GLY A 37 14.13 -9.90 0.92
CA GLY A 37 13.78 -10.36 2.26
C GLY A 37 12.31 -10.17 2.64
N ASN A 38 11.40 -10.10 1.66
CA ASN A 38 9.99 -9.74 1.86
C ASN A 38 9.79 -8.38 2.52
N ILE A 39 10.72 -7.46 2.27
CA ILE A 39 10.71 -6.10 2.80
C ILE A 39 10.25 -5.13 1.71
N TRP A 40 9.51 -4.11 2.12
CA TRP A 40 9.08 -3.01 1.30
C TRP A 40 9.51 -1.69 1.92
N ASN A 41 10.06 -0.83 1.09
CA ASN A 41 10.25 0.58 1.40
C ASN A 41 9.18 1.35 0.65
N VAL A 42 8.50 2.25 1.35
CA VAL A 42 7.32 2.94 0.82
C VAL A 42 7.53 4.43 0.92
N GLU A 43 7.27 5.13 -0.17
CA GLU A 43 7.21 6.59 -0.22
C GLU A 43 5.84 7.06 -0.67
N VAL A 44 5.33 8.08 -0.02
CA VAL A 44 4.11 8.79 -0.41
C VAL A 44 4.48 10.19 -0.86
N ARG A 45 4.12 10.49 -2.08
CA ARG A 45 4.31 11.80 -2.70
C ARG A 45 2.97 12.41 -3.06
N VAL A 46 2.87 13.69 -2.87
CA VAL A 46 1.71 14.49 -3.30
C VAL A 46 2.24 15.57 -4.20
N ASP A 47 1.43 16.06 -5.12
CA ASP A 47 1.79 17.14 -6.05
C ASP A 47 2.74 18.09 -5.36
N GLY A 48 3.94 18.15 -5.87
CA GLY A 48 4.89 19.13 -5.43
C GLY A 48 4.29 20.50 -5.71
N ASP A 49 4.66 21.46 -4.92
CA ASP A 49 4.58 22.82 -5.37
C ASP A 49 5.19 22.87 -6.76
N VAL A 50 4.36 23.25 -7.73
CA VAL A 50 4.73 23.34 -9.16
C VAL A 50 6.03 24.16 -9.34
N ASP A 51 6.33 25.00 -8.37
CA ASP A 51 7.54 25.83 -8.31
C ASP A 51 8.81 25.07 -7.89
N ALA A 52 8.69 23.84 -7.35
CA ALA A 52 9.82 23.03 -6.90
C ALA A 52 10.22 21.91 -7.87
N GLY A 53 9.55 21.75 -8.99
CA GLY A 53 9.97 20.88 -10.08
C GLY A 53 9.80 19.39 -9.85
N GLY A 54 8.94 18.95 -8.94
CA GLY A 54 8.65 17.54 -8.71
C GLY A 54 7.65 17.28 -7.58
N ASP A 55 7.11 16.06 -7.55
CA ASP A 55 6.23 15.61 -6.47
C ASP A 55 7.00 15.59 -5.14
N ALA A 56 6.52 16.32 -4.14
CA ALA A 56 7.17 16.38 -2.84
C ALA A 56 6.93 15.07 -2.06
N VAL A 57 7.98 14.46 -1.54
CA VAL A 57 7.87 13.35 -0.59
C VAL A 57 7.23 13.90 0.69
N ARG A 58 6.06 13.38 1.02
CA ARG A 58 5.30 13.76 2.22
C ARG A 58 5.49 12.80 3.37
N GLY A 59 5.85 11.55 3.07
CA GLY A 59 6.12 10.57 4.08
C GLY A 59 6.78 9.33 3.49
N SER A 60 7.55 8.65 4.31
CA SER A 60 8.21 7.41 3.93
C SER A 60 8.28 6.43 5.09
N ALA A 61 8.45 5.18 4.77
CA ALA A 61 8.73 4.13 5.73
C ALA A 61 9.60 3.05 5.09
N GLU A 62 10.49 2.51 5.88
CA GLU A 62 11.37 1.42 5.47
C GLU A 62 11.09 0.15 6.27
N GLY A 63 11.48 -0.97 5.70
CA GLY A 63 11.45 -2.25 6.39
C GLY A 63 10.02 -2.77 6.66
N TRP A 64 9.03 -2.42 5.85
CA TRP A 64 7.70 -3.00 5.97
C TRP A 64 7.72 -4.45 5.50
N THR A 65 7.27 -5.34 6.35
CA THR A 65 7.11 -6.75 5.99
C THR A 65 5.73 -6.99 5.41
N CYS A 66 5.66 -7.81 4.38
CA CYS A 66 4.40 -8.32 3.86
C CYS A 66 4.35 -9.83 4.10
N LEU A 67 3.33 -10.32 4.76
CA LEU A 67 3.19 -11.75 5.01
C LEU A 67 2.90 -12.52 3.74
N PHE A 68 2.16 -11.90 2.83
CA PHE A 68 1.74 -12.55 1.59
C PHE A 68 1.72 -11.53 0.45
N PRO A 69 2.45 -11.79 -0.63
CA PRO A 69 2.43 -10.91 -1.80
C PRO A 69 1.10 -10.96 -2.55
N MET A 70 0.21 -11.86 -2.16
CA MET A 70 -1.12 -11.98 -2.72
C MET A 70 -2.15 -11.94 -1.60
N ALA A 71 -3.11 -11.03 -1.71
CA ALA A 71 -4.35 -11.06 -0.95
C ALA A 71 -5.43 -11.71 -1.84
N PRO A 72 -5.48 -13.06 -1.95
CA PRO A 72 -6.29 -13.76 -2.95
C PRO A 72 -7.78 -13.67 -2.68
N PHE A 73 -8.17 -13.14 -1.54
CA PHE A 73 -9.54 -13.20 -1.05
C PHE A 73 -10.30 -11.88 -1.24
N GLN A 74 -9.62 -10.84 -1.63
CA GLN A 74 -10.22 -9.54 -1.87
C GLN A 74 -9.72 -8.94 -3.17
N GLY A 75 -10.64 -8.33 -3.92
CA GLY A 75 -10.28 -7.53 -5.06
C GLY A 75 -9.66 -6.19 -4.63
N ILE A 76 -9.25 -5.42 -5.60
CA ILE A 76 -8.83 -4.03 -5.39
C ILE A 76 -10.09 -3.19 -5.26
N ASP A 77 -10.23 -2.51 -4.13
CA ASP A 77 -11.26 -1.50 -3.93
C ASP A 77 -10.69 -0.10 -4.23
N VAL A 78 -11.45 0.71 -4.93
CA VAL A 78 -11.09 2.10 -5.24
C VAL A 78 -12.21 3.02 -4.73
N GLY A 79 -11.84 3.95 -3.88
CA GLY A 79 -12.77 4.93 -3.32
C GLY A 79 -13.68 4.41 -2.21
N ILE A 80 -13.56 3.15 -1.84
CA ILE A 80 -14.27 2.56 -0.70
C ILE A 80 -13.51 1.33 -0.20
N ASP A 81 -13.53 1.08 1.09
CA ASP A 81 -12.96 -0.11 1.73
C ASP A 81 -14.11 -0.97 2.28
N ARG A 82 -14.42 -2.09 1.62
CA ARG A 82 -15.69 -2.80 1.83
C ARG A 82 -15.63 -4.06 2.66
N ARG A 83 -14.56 -4.79 2.68
CA ARG A 83 -14.60 -6.19 3.16
C ARG A 83 -13.71 -6.46 4.34
N SER A 84 -12.44 -6.14 4.23
CA SER A 84 -11.47 -6.26 5.31
C SER A 84 -10.78 -4.91 5.47
N PRO A 85 -11.31 -4.06 6.33
CA PRO A 85 -10.79 -2.72 6.46
C PRO A 85 -9.33 -2.76 6.87
N VAL A 86 -8.52 -1.95 6.20
CA VAL A 86 -7.10 -1.82 6.49
C VAL A 86 -6.90 -1.25 7.89
N LEU A 87 -7.79 -0.38 8.34
CA LEU A 87 -7.73 0.23 9.66
C LEU A 87 -9.07 0.05 10.38
N TRP A 88 -9.10 -0.96 11.25
CA TRP A 88 -10.31 -1.37 11.93
C TRP A 88 -10.93 -0.27 12.81
N SER A 89 -10.11 0.52 13.50
CA SER A 89 -10.60 1.61 14.35
C SER A 89 -11.39 2.66 13.58
N ILE A 90 -10.96 3.00 12.37
CA ILE A 90 -11.71 3.94 11.51
C ILE A 90 -12.99 3.29 11.00
N TYR A 91 -12.93 2.01 10.67
CA TYR A 91 -14.10 1.28 10.22
C TYR A 91 -15.16 1.13 11.31
N GLU A 92 -14.77 0.89 12.56
CA GLU A 92 -15.70 0.85 13.70
C GLU A 92 -16.37 2.20 13.95
N GLU A 93 -15.64 3.30 13.76
CA GLU A 93 -16.17 4.64 13.98
C GLU A 93 -17.08 5.11 12.84
N HIS A 94 -16.73 4.81 11.59
CA HIS A 94 -17.37 5.40 10.42
C HIS A 94 -18.07 4.39 9.51
N GLY A 95 -17.92 3.08 9.75
CA GLY A 95 -18.43 2.03 8.86
C GLY A 95 -17.70 1.99 7.51
N PRO A 96 -18.26 1.31 6.51
CA PRO A 96 -17.75 1.31 5.15
C PRO A 96 -18.10 2.65 4.49
N TYR A 97 -17.22 3.63 4.62
CA TYR A 97 -17.43 4.97 4.08
C TYR A 97 -16.85 5.10 2.65
N PRO A 98 -17.66 5.56 1.69
CA PRO A 98 -17.12 5.88 0.38
C PRO A 98 -16.33 7.19 0.40
N TYR A 99 -15.31 7.27 -0.43
CA TYR A 99 -14.67 8.54 -0.71
C TYR A 99 -15.67 9.49 -1.40
N THR A 100 -15.83 10.67 -0.85
CA THR A 100 -16.84 11.64 -1.33
C THR A 100 -16.32 12.59 -2.40
N GLY A 101 -15.01 12.57 -2.65
CA GLY A 101 -14.39 13.32 -3.73
C GLY A 101 -14.46 12.60 -5.07
N ARG A 102 -13.88 13.19 -6.10
CA ARG A 102 -13.75 12.59 -7.41
C ARG A 102 -12.40 11.89 -7.54
N ILE A 103 -12.41 10.65 -7.98
CA ILE A 103 -11.21 9.91 -8.40
C ILE A 103 -11.25 9.86 -9.92
N ASP A 104 -10.29 10.49 -10.57
CA ASP A 104 -10.24 10.55 -12.03
C ASP A 104 -9.70 9.25 -12.59
N ARG A 105 -8.61 8.76 -12.03
CA ARG A 105 -8.01 7.49 -12.41
C ARG A 105 -7.07 6.96 -11.32
N VAL A 106 -6.88 5.66 -11.33
CA VAL A 106 -5.80 4.98 -10.61
C VAL A 106 -4.92 4.30 -11.64
N THR A 107 -3.63 4.54 -11.58
CA THR A 107 -2.64 3.91 -12.46
C THR A 107 -1.73 3.04 -11.61
N TYR A 108 -1.59 1.79 -12.00
CA TYR A 108 -0.63 0.88 -11.42
C TYR A 108 0.51 0.64 -12.41
N THR A 109 1.72 0.95 -11.99
CA THR A 109 2.94 0.76 -12.81
C THR A 109 3.81 -0.28 -12.10
N PRO A 110 3.89 -1.51 -12.63
CA PRO A 110 4.78 -2.52 -12.06
C PRO A 110 6.23 -2.07 -12.14
N GLY A 111 6.92 -2.19 -11.01
CA GLY A 111 8.37 -1.94 -10.93
C GLY A 111 9.20 -3.20 -11.15
N THR A 112 10.48 -3.09 -10.88
CA THR A 112 11.40 -4.24 -10.92
C THR A 112 11.08 -5.18 -9.76
N PRO A 113 10.95 -6.49 -10.00
CA PRO A 113 10.79 -7.47 -8.93
C PRO A 113 11.94 -7.42 -7.91
N ALA A 114 11.67 -7.81 -6.67
CA ALA A 114 12.70 -7.97 -5.67
C ALA A 114 13.80 -8.95 -6.18
N PRO A 115 15.06 -8.73 -5.83
CA PRO A 115 16.18 -9.58 -6.31
C PRO A 115 16.01 -11.06 -5.96
N ASP A 116 15.34 -11.36 -4.85
CA ASP A 116 15.08 -12.71 -4.33
C ASP A 116 13.67 -13.23 -4.65
N ALA A 117 12.87 -12.50 -5.43
CA ALA A 117 11.50 -12.89 -5.74
C ALA A 117 11.37 -14.30 -6.36
N PRO A 118 12.25 -14.75 -7.28
CA PRO A 118 12.18 -16.09 -7.82
C PRO A 118 12.38 -17.18 -6.77
N GLN A 119 13.35 -16.99 -5.87
CA GLN A 119 13.68 -17.94 -4.81
C GLN A 119 12.54 -18.03 -3.80
N ASN A 120 12.01 -16.89 -3.37
CA ASN A 120 10.88 -16.82 -2.45
C ASN A 120 9.63 -17.52 -3.02
N MET A 121 9.38 -17.37 -4.31
CA MET A 121 8.27 -18.06 -4.97
C MET A 121 8.47 -19.58 -4.98
N ILE A 122 9.68 -20.05 -5.29
CA ILE A 122 10.02 -21.48 -5.28
C ILE A 122 9.87 -22.06 -3.86
N GLU A 123 10.35 -21.37 -2.84
CA GLU A 123 10.24 -21.80 -1.45
C GLU A 123 8.77 -21.85 -1.00
N LEU A 124 7.98 -20.85 -1.39
CA LEU A 124 6.54 -20.84 -1.13
C LEU A 124 5.85 -22.05 -1.76
N LEU A 125 6.11 -22.32 -3.04
CA LEU A 125 5.53 -23.47 -3.74
C LEU A 125 5.94 -24.80 -3.11
N ARG A 126 7.20 -24.96 -2.72
CA ARG A 126 7.69 -26.14 -2.00
C ARG A 126 6.98 -26.31 -0.64
N SER A 127 6.83 -25.23 0.12
CA SER A 127 6.15 -25.28 1.42
C SER A 127 4.67 -25.62 1.29
N MET A 128 4.04 -25.23 0.21
CA MET A 128 2.67 -25.60 -0.10
C MET A 128 2.57 -27.07 -0.53
N GLY A 129 3.47 -27.54 -1.39
CA GLY A 129 3.52 -28.95 -1.81
C GLY A 129 3.72 -29.90 -0.64
N ALA A 130 4.66 -29.59 0.25
CA ALA A 130 4.93 -30.41 1.44
C ALA A 130 3.76 -30.50 2.45
N LYS A 131 2.74 -29.68 2.32
CA LYS A 131 1.53 -29.74 3.18
C LYS A 131 0.43 -30.63 2.60
N PHE A 132 0.58 -31.09 1.36
CA PHE A 132 -0.42 -31.89 0.66
C PHE A 132 0.07 -33.32 0.36
N GLU A 133 1.26 -33.70 0.84
CA GLU A 133 1.75 -35.07 0.90
C GLU A 133 1.50 -35.69 2.29
#